data_6a41597773842fc5e4afadd29e0b7439
#
_entry.id   6a41597773842fc5e4afadd29e0b7439
#
_cell.length_a   1.000
_cell.length_b   1.000
_cell.length_c   1.000
_cell.angle_alpha   90.00
_cell.angle_beta   90.00
_cell.angle_gamma   90.00
#
_symmetry.space_group_name_H-M   'P 1'
#
loop_
_entity.id
_entity.type
_entity.pdbx_description
1 polymer ?
#
loop_
_entity_poly.entity_id
_entity_poly.type
_entity_poly.pdbx_seq_one_letter_code
_entity_poly.pdbx_strand_id
1 'polypeptide(L)'
;MSEPLDDALPGDLLADAPDNVFARIARRHTGRAPTERRRLLTRDVGEAIPFTGTAGLGVALLRPTRVAVTLAPGRATQNHIGGTHAAALALLAETATGLIVAQNVPSGSAPVLRSLGVDFECRAEGALRAEAQFPAEEARRIRARPVGKVEAPVTVTDAGGREPIRAALDWAWLPRDRVGL
;
A
#
# COMPACT_ATOMS: atom_id res chain seq x y z
N MET A 1 12.99 -17.34 7.63
CA MET A 1 12.62 -18.27 6.52
C MET A 1 11.43 -17.61 5.87
N SER A 2 11.64 -16.86 4.77
CA SER A 2 10.57 -16.11 4.09
C SER A 2 9.76 -17.11 3.29
N GLU A 3 8.48 -17.29 3.62
CA GLU A 3 7.55 -18.01 2.73
C GLU A 3 7.65 -17.45 1.31
N PRO A 4 7.71 -18.31 0.30
CA PRO A 4 7.54 -17.86 -1.07
C PRO A 4 6.18 -17.17 -1.15
N LEU A 5 6.18 -15.88 -1.48
CA LEU A 5 4.97 -15.13 -1.81
C LEU A 5 4.34 -15.85 -3.01
N ASP A 6 3.34 -16.69 -2.73
CA ASP A 6 2.60 -17.40 -3.77
C ASP A 6 2.02 -16.37 -4.74
N ASP A 7 2.56 -16.39 -5.94
CA ASP A 7 2.34 -15.36 -6.97
C ASP A 7 1.09 -15.69 -7.82
N ALA A 8 0.37 -16.77 -7.47
CA ALA A 8 -0.81 -17.24 -8.17
C ALA A 8 -2.03 -16.40 -7.81
N LEU A 9 -2.24 -15.32 -8.58
CA LEU A 9 -3.52 -14.62 -8.59
C LEU A 9 -4.53 -15.39 -9.43
N PRO A 10 -5.84 -15.34 -9.11
CA PRO A 10 -6.86 -15.67 -10.08
C PRO A 10 -6.61 -14.84 -11.35
N GLY A 11 -6.35 -15.50 -12.47
CA GLY A 11 -5.90 -14.86 -13.72
C GLY A 11 -6.84 -13.77 -14.26
N ASP A 12 -8.10 -13.78 -13.84
CA ASP A 12 -9.12 -12.79 -14.16
C ASP A 12 -8.87 -11.40 -13.54
N LEU A 13 -8.33 -11.34 -12.31
CA LEU A 13 -8.14 -10.06 -11.61
C LEU A 13 -7.04 -9.17 -12.21
N LEU A 14 -6.07 -9.73 -12.92
CA LEU A 14 -5.07 -8.92 -13.63
C LEU A 14 -5.59 -8.47 -15.01
N ALA A 15 -6.35 -9.32 -15.69
CA ALA A 15 -6.93 -9.02 -16.99
C ALA A 15 -7.97 -7.88 -16.89
N ASP A 16 -8.81 -7.91 -15.86
CA ASP A 16 -9.88 -6.93 -15.61
C ASP A 16 -9.42 -5.71 -14.77
N ALA A 17 -8.12 -5.53 -14.58
CA ALA A 17 -7.61 -4.41 -13.79
C ALA A 17 -7.95 -3.06 -14.43
N PRO A 18 -8.43 -2.05 -13.65
CA PRO A 18 -8.75 -0.74 -14.17
C PRO A 18 -7.55 -0.08 -14.88
N ASP A 19 -7.82 0.78 -15.85
CA ASP A 19 -6.77 1.55 -16.50
C ASP A 19 -6.45 2.82 -15.72
N ASN A 20 -5.94 2.67 -14.50
CA ASN A 20 -5.42 3.74 -13.67
C ASN A 20 -3.90 3.63 -13.47
N VAL A 21 -3.27 4.66 -12.93
CA VAL A 21 -1.82 4.75 -12.80
C VAL A 21 -1.22 3.58 -12.00
N PHE A 22 -1.84 3.20 -10.90
CA PHE A 22 -1.30 2.16 -9.99
C PHE A 22 -1.48 0.75 -10.56
N ALA A 23 -2.61 0.47 -11.19
CA ALA A 23 -2.83 -0.79 -11.91
C ALA A 23 -1.86 -0.92 -13.10
N ARG A 24 -1.56 0.18 -13.82
CA ARG A 24 -0.54 0.19 -14.88
C ARG A 24 0.86 -0.07 -14.32
N ILE A 25 1.24 0.53 -13.19
CA ILE A 25 2.53 0.27 -12.52
C ILE A 25 2.63 -1.21 -12.17
N ALA A 26 1.60 -1.80 -11.55
CA ALA A 26 1.59 -3.21 -11.17
C ALA A 26 1.78 -4.15 -12.38
N ARG A 27 1.07 -3.89 -13.49
CA ARG A 27 1.16 -4.69 -14.73
C ARG A 27 2.50 -4.54 -15.44
N ARG A 28 3.05 -3.32 -15.53
CA ARG A 28 4.30 -3.02 -16.23
C ARG A 28 5.47 -3.88 -15.77
N HIS A 29 5.48 -4.25 -14.50
CA HIS A 29 6.58 -4.99 -13.89
C HIS A 29 6.27 -6.47 -13.64
N THR A 30 5.16 -6.99 -14.17
CA THR A 30 4.84 -8.42 -14.14
C THR A 30 5.89 -9.20 -14.94
N GLY A 31 6.33 -10.35 -14.41
CA GLY A 31 7.33 -11.20 -15.06
C GLY A 31 8.80 -10.79 -14.89
N ARG A 32 9.09 -9.65 -14.23
CA ARG A 32 10.46 -9.29 -13.86
C ARG A 32 10.97 -10.12 -12.69
N ALA A 33 12.29 -10.29 -12.61
CA ALA A 33 12.92 -10.94 -11.46
C ALA A 33 12.55 -10.20 -10.15
N PRO A 34 12.34 -10.90 -9.02
CA PRO A 34 11.77 -10.31 -7.81
C PRO A 34 12.49 -9.06 -7.30
N THR A 35 13.82 -9.05 -7.28
CA THR A 35 14.63 -7.92 -6.84
C THR A 35 14.49 -6.71 -7.77
N GLU A 36 14.57 -6.93 -9.08
CA GLU A 36 14.38 -5.88 -10.09
C GLU A 36 12.98 -5.30 -10.00
N ARG A 37 11.96 -6.16 -9.90
CA ARG A 37 10.57 -5.76 -9.77
C ARG A 37 10.34 -4.85 -8.57
N ARG A 38 10.84 -5.21 -7.38
CA ARG A 38 10.72 -4.39 -6.17
C ARG A 38 11.34 -3.00 -6.37
N ARG A 39 12.54 -2.94 -6.97
CA ARG A 39 13.22 -1.68 -7.26
C ARG A 39 12.40 -0.79 -8.19
N LEU A 40 11.84 -1.37 -9.26
CA LEU A 40 11.02 -0.64 -10.23
C LEU A 40 9.68 -0.19 -9.65
N LEU A 41 9.00 -1.04 -8.89
CA LEU A 41 7.76 -0.67 -8.18
C LEU A 41 8.00 0.48 -7.19
N THR A 42 9.08 0.39 -6.40
CA THR A 42 9.45 1.45 -5.44
C THR A 42 9.67 2.78 -6.14
N ARG A 43 10.42 2.78 -7.26
CA ARG A 43 10.67 4.00 -8.05
C ARG A 43 9.37 4.58 -8.60
N ASP A 44 8.60 3.78 -9.33
CA ASP A 44 7.40 4.26 -10.04
C ASP A 44 6.30 4.72 -9.07
N VAL A 45 6.15 4.06 -7.91
CA VAL A 45 5.23 4.50 -6.85
C VAL A 45 5.74 5.78 -6.19
N GLY A 46 7.05 5.90 -5.91
CA GLY A 46 7.65 7.11 -5.36
C GLY A 46 7.54 8.33 -6.30
N GLU A 47 7.58 8.11 -7.61
CA GLU A 47 7.31 9.16 -8.62
C GLU A 47 5.82 9.55 -8.63
N ALA A 48 4.90 8.58 -8.50
CA ALA A 48 3.45 8.81 -8.48
C ALA A 48 2.97 9.42 -7.15
N ILE A 49 3.62 9.10 -6.02
CA ILE A 49 3.34 9.62 -4.69
C ILE A 49 4.65 10.17 -4.11
N PRO A 50 4.99 11.45 -4.36
CA PRO A 50 6.30 12.01 -3.99
C PRO A 50 6.66 11.87 -2.52
N PHE A 51 5.68 11.98 -1.60
CA PHE A 51 5.95 11.85 -0.17
C PHE A 51 6.38 10.44 0.24
N THR A 52 5.83 9.40 -0.39
CA THR A 52 6.27 8.00 -0.24
C THR A 52 7.75 7.85 -0.61
N GLY A 53 8.14 8.44 -1.74
CA GLY A 53 9.54 8.48 -2.20
C GLY A 53 10.46 9.24 -1.23
N THR A 54 10.04 10.42 -0.77
CA THR A 54 10.80 11.25 0.20
C THR A 54 11.03 10.52 1.53
N ALA A 55 10.02 9.79 2.01
CA ALA A 55 10.14 9.00 3.24
C ALA A 55 10.96 7.71 3.06
N GLY A 56 11.34 7.36 1.83
CA GLY A 56 12.12 6.17 1.54
C GLY A 56 11.36 4.85 1.70
N LEU A 57 10.04 4.86 1.51
CA LEU A 57 9.25 3.64 1.55
C LEU A 57 9.55 2.77 0.33
N GLY A 58 9.71 1.46 0.56
CA GLY A 58 9.89 0.46 -0.48
C GLY A 58 8.60 -0.29 -0.79
N VAL A 59 8.31 -0.56 -2.06
CA VAL A 59 7.16 -1.39 -2.47
C VAL A 59 7.64 -2.81 -2.76
N ALA A 60 7.38 -3.72 -1.81
CA ALA A 60 7.81 -5.11 -1.92
C ALA A 60 6.85 -5.96 -2.77
N LEU A 61 5.55 -5.63 -2.74
CA LEU A 61 4.50 -6.30 -3.51
C LEU A 61 3.40 -5.30 -3.88
N LEU A 62 2.93 -5.36 -5.12
CA LEU A 62 1.79 -4.59 -5.59
C LEU A 62 0.89 -5.50 -6.44
N ARG A 63 -0.20 -5.99 -5.84
CA ARG A 63 -1.20 -6.88 -6.43
C ARG A 63 -2.61 -6.37 -6.11
N PRO A 64 -3.62 -6.67 -6.91
CA PRO A 64 -5.00 -6.22 -6.66
C PRO A 64 -5.57 -6.64 -5.30
N THR A 65 -5.14 -7.76 -4.77
CA THR A 65 -5.62 -8.32 -3.51
C THR A 65 -4.61 -8.27 -2.37
N ARG A 66 -3.35 -7.89 -2.65
CA ARG A 66 -2.29 -7.84 -1.65
C ARG A 66 -1.23 -6.81 -1.99
N VAL A 67 -0.94 -5.96 -1.04
CA VAL A 67 0.13 -4.94 -1.14
C VAL A 67 1.04 -5.08 0.06
N ALA A 68 2.36 -5.01 -0.18
CA ALA A 68 3.34 -4.96 0.89
C ALA A 68 4.29 -3.78 0.68
N VAL A 69 4.39 -2.94 1.69
CA VAL A 69 5.28 -1.76 1.74
C VAL A 69 6.27 -1.94 2.89
N THR A 70 7.49 -1.50 2.70
CA THR A 70 8.56 -1.64 3.70
C THR A 70 9.19 -0.29 4.02
N LEU A 71 9.71 -0.18 5.24
CA LEU A 71 10.50 0.95 5.69
C LEU A 71 11.78 0.43 6.36
N ALA A 72 12.93 0.75 5.78
CA ALA A 72 14.22 0.47 6.41
C ALA A 72 14.49 1.46 7.55
N PRO A 73 15.19 1.06 8.62
CA PRO A 73 15.65 2.00 9.63
C PRO A 73 16.52 3.08 8.99
N GLY A 74 16.27 4.34 9.32
CA GLY A 74 17.05 5.43 8.75
C GLY A 74 16.84 6.76 9.49
N ARG A 75 17.86 7.61 9.46
CA ARG A 75 17.83 8.90 10.18
C ARG A 75 16.68 9.81 9.72
N ALA A 76 16.30 9.77 8.45
CA ALA A 76 15.24 10.59 7.88
C ALA A 76 13.85 10.30 8.48
N THR A 77 13.66 9.11 9.02
CA THR A 77 12.38 8.65 9.61
C THR A 77 12.48 8.43 11.11
N GLN A 78 13.56 8.90 11.77
CA GLN A 78 13.73 8.80 13.22
C GLN A 78 13.02 9.94 13.95
N ASN A 79 12.58 9.62 15.17
CA ASN A 79 12.14 10.61 16.15
C ASN A 79 13.33 11.08 17.01
N HIS A 80 13.06 11.98 17.96
CA HIS A 80 14.06 12.60 18.86
C HIS A 80 14.75 11.62 19.82
N ILE A 81 14.20 10.40 20.01
CA ILE A 81 14.78 9.34 20.86
C ILE A 81 15.40 8.19 20.02
N GLY A 82 15.62 8.42 18.70
CA GLY A 82 16.29 7.47 17.83
C GLY A 82 15.46 6.26 17.38
N GLY A 83 14.16 6.22 17.71
CA GLY A 83 13.23 5.20 17.21
C GLY A 83 12.55 5.65 15.91
N THR A 84 11.78 4.76 15.28
CA THR A 84 10.94 5.15 14.13
C THR A 84 9.90 6.19 14.56
N HIS A 85 9.77 7.25 13.77
CA HIS A 85 8.82 8.33 14.03
C HIS A 85 7.38 7.82 13.87
N ALA A 86 6.48 8.24 14.77
CA ALA A 86 5.06 7.89 14.72
C ALA A 86 4.42 8.16 13.35
N ALA A 87 4.71 9.32 12.74
CA ALA A 87 4.22 9.66 11.41
C ALA A 87 4.73 8.72 10.30
N ALA A 88 5.94 8.15 10.46
CA ALA A 88 6.46 7.19 9.49
C ALA A 88 5.75 5.84 9.56
N LEU A 89 5.34 5.41 10.78
CA LEU A 89 4.49 4.22 10.96
C LEU A 89 3.10 4.42 10.37
N ALA A 90 2.48 5.59 10.61
CA ALA A 90 1.20 5.96 10.03
C ALA A 90 1.26 6.01 8.49
N LEU A 91 2.29 6.65 7.92
CA LEU A 91 2.53 6.72 6.47
C LEU A 91 2.73 5.33 5.86
N LEU A 92 3.42 4.42 6.55
CA LEU A 92 3.64 3.06 6.09
C LEU A 92 2.31 2.29 5.94
N ALA A 93 1.43 2.38 6.94
CA ALA A 93 0.10 1.77 6.91
C ALA A 93 -0.81 2.43 5.86
N GLU A 94 -0.79 3.77 5.79
CA GLU A 94 -1.54 4.56 4.81
C GLU A 94 -1.13 4.20 3.38
N THR A 95 0.16 4.13 3.10
CA THR A 95 0.65 3.80 1.75
C THR A 95 0.25 2.39 1.33
N ALA A 96 0.34 1.38 2.22
CA ALA A 96 -0.06 0.02 1.90
C ALA A 96 -1.57 -0.07 1.58
N THR A 97 -2.41 0.55 2.40
CA THR A 97 -3.87 0.57 2.22
C THR A 97 -4.30 1.44 1.04
N GLY A 98 -3.65 2.59 0.85
CA GLY A 98 -3.90 3.47 -0.28
C GLY A 98 -3.58 2.79 -1.62
N LEU A 99 -2.47 2.09 -1.71
CA LEU A 99 -2.09 1.38 -2.94
C LEU A 99 -3.04 0.22 -3.27
N ILE A 100 -3.53 -0.55 -2.29
CA ILE A 100 -4.47 -1.65 -2.58
C ILE A 100 -5.83 -1.11 -3.03
N VAL A 101 -6.29 0.01 -2.47
CA VAL A 101 -7.52 0.68 -2.92
C VAL A 101 -7.31 1.30 -4.28
N ALA A 102 -6.26 2.11 -4.45
CA ALA A 102 -6.00 2.89 -5.65
C ALA A 102 -5.88 2.06 -6.93
N GLN A 103 -5.21 0.90 -6.86
CA GLN A 103 -5.09 0.03 -8.05
C GLN A 103 -6.41 -0.64 -8.47
N ASN A 104 -7.42 -0.69 -7.57
CA ASN A 104 -8.73 -1.27 -7.86
C ASN A 104 -9.80 -0.23 -8.20
N VAL A 105 -9.57 1.05 -7.93
CA VAL A 105 -10.55 2.11 -8.21
C VAL A 105 -10.70 2.33 -9.72
N PRO A 106 -11.92 2.50 -10.26
CA PRO A 106 -12.15 2.80 -11.68
C PRO A 106 -11.33 4.01 -12.17
N SER A 107 -10.93 4.02 -13.44
CA SER A 107 -10.06 5.06 -14.02
C SER A 107 -10.63 6.48 -13.92
N GLY A 108 -11.95 6.62 -13.93
CA GLY A 108 -12.65 7.91 -13.77
C GLY A 108 -12.78 8.39 -12.32
N SER A 109 -12.30 7.60 -11.34
CA SER A 109 -12.41 7.92 -9.92
C SER A 109 -11.02 8.08 -9.28
N ALA A 110 -10.96 8.77 -8.14
CA ALA A 110 -9.77 8.90 -7.34
C ALA A 110 -10.03 8.45 -5.88
N PRO A 111 -9.11 7.68 -5.28
CA PRO A 111 -9.20 7.34 -3.86
C PRO A 111 -8.83 8.55 -3.01
N VAL A 112 -9.54 8.69 -1.88
CA VAL A 112 -9.26 9.70 -0.86
C VAL A 112 -9.34 9.05 0.52
N LEU A 113 -8.35 9.31 1.35
CA LEU A 113 -8.36 8.88 2.75
C LEU A 113 -9.35 9.75 3.52
N ARG A 114 -10.26 9.13 4.26
CA ARG A 114 -11.27 9.82 5.07
C ARG A 114 -10.93 9.83 6.55
N SER A 115 -10.37 8.72 7.03
CA SER A 115 -10.01 8.55 8.42
C SER A 115 -8.75 7.71 8.54
N LEU A 116 -7.89 8.09 9.46
CA LEU A 116 -6.68 7.38 9.86
C LEU A 116 -6.62 7.36 11.38
N GLY A 117 -6.87 6.19 11.97
CA GLY A 117 -6.66 5.93 13.39
C GLY A 117 -5.41 5.07 13.57
N VAL A 118 -4.56 5.40 14.53
CA VAL A 118 -3.36 4.61 14.87
C VAL A 118 -3.19 4.54 16.37
N ASP A 119 -3.19 3.33 16.91
CA ASP A 119 -2.82 3.03 18.28
C ASP A 119 -1.39 2.49 18.31
N PHE A 120 -0.55 3.04 19.16
CA PHE A 120 0.86 2.63 19.30
C PHE A 120 0.98 1.62 20.45
N GLU A 121 1.29 0.37 20.12
CA GLU A 121 1.29 -0.74 21.06
C GLU A 121 2.66 -0.96 21.71
N CYS A 122 3.73 -0.80 20.91
CA CYS A 122 5.09 -0.95 21.40
C CYS A 122 6.09 -0.19 20.52
N ARG A 123 7.32 -0.07 21.01
CA ARG A 123 8.41 0.50 20.21
C ARG A 123 8.76 -0.43 19.06
N ALA A 124 8.74 0.10 17.85
CA ALA A 124 9.18 -0.61 16.65
C ALA A 124 10.68 -0.79 16.61
N GLU A 125 11.15 -1.95 16.18
CA GLU A 125 12.58 -2.30 16.08
C GLU A 125 12.95 -2.80 14.68
N GLY A 126 14.02 -2.21 14.14
CA GLY A 126 14.57 -2.63 12.85
C GLY A 126 13.69 -2.23 11.66
N ALA A 127 13.73 -3.06 10.61
CA ALA A 127 12.93 -2.85 9.41
C ALA A 127 11.44 -3.11 9.66
N LEU A 128 10.58 -2.33 9.02
CA LEU A 128 9.13 -2.41 9.13
C LEU A 128 8.51 -2.89 7.83
N ARG A 129 7.39 -3.58 7.94
CA ARG A 129 6.58 -4.05 6.82
C ARG A 129 5.10 -3.84 7.14
N ALA A 130 4.41 -3.11 6.27
CA ALA A 130 2.96 -3.05 6.25
C ALA A 130 2.43 -3.95 5.14
N GLU A 131 1.40 -4.70 5.44
CA GLU A 131 0.74 -5.59 4.50
C GLU A 131 -0.76 -5.37 4.54
N ALA A 132 -1.32 -4.89 3.39
CA ALA A 132 -2.75 -4.75 3.19
C ALA A 132 -3.27 -5.88 2.31
N GLN A 133 -4.44 -6.42 2.65
CA GLN A 133 -5.02 -7.54 1.92
C GLN A 133 -6.52 -7.42 1.77
N PHE A 134 -7.04 -7.72 0.56
CA PHE A 134 -8.45 -7.84 0.26
C PHE A 134 -8.81 -9.24 -0.22
N PRO A 135 -10.01 -9.76 0.09
CA PRO A 135 -10.60 -10.83 -0.68
C PRO A 135 -10.79 -10.41 -2.15
N ALA A 136 -10.71 -11.37 -3.08
CA ALA A 136 -10.91 -11.08 -4.50
C ALA A 136 -12.27 -10.42 -4.82
N GLU A 137 -13.29 -10.77 -4.04
CA GLU A 137 -14.63 -10.19 -4.13
C GLU A 137 -14.63 -8.70 -3.80
N GLU A 138 -13.87 -8.28 -2.78
CA GLU A 138 -13.75 -6.87 -2.42
C GLU A 138 -13.08 -6.06 -3.51
N ALA A 139 -12.03 -6.59 -4.13
CA ALA A 139 -11.39 -5.96 -5.28
C ALA A 139 -12.38 -5.77 -6.45
N ARG A 140 -13.20 -6.79 -6.75
CA ARG A 140 -14.26 -6.69 -7.77
C ARG A 140 -15.34 -5.67 -7.40
N ARG A 141 -15.76 -5.62 -6.12
CA ARG A 141 -16.73 -4.66 -5.61
C ARG A 141 -16.27 -3.21 -5.80
N ILE A 142 -15.01 -2.93 -5.51
CA ILE A 142 -14.41 -1.61 -5.71
C ILE A 142 -14.45 -1.24 -7.20
N ARG A 143 -14.04 -2.13 -8.09
CA ARG A 143 -13.98 -1.91 -9.54
C ARG A 143 -15.34 -1.63 -10.18
N ALA A 144 -16.40 -2.23 -9.63
CA ALA A 144 -17.74 -2.15 -10.20
C ALA A 144 -18.44 -0.81 -9.93
N ARG A 145 -17.89 0.08 -9.10
CA ARG A 145 -18.58 1.30 -8.65
C ARG A 145 -17.73 2.55 -8.84
N PRO A 146 -18.27 3.63 -9.45
CA PRO A 146 -17.55 4.89 -9.59
C PRO A 146 -17.41 5.66 -8.26
N VAL A 147 -18.21 5.31 -7.26
CA VAL A 147 -18.22 5.89 -5.91
C VAL A 147 -18.35 4.79 -4.88
N GLY A 148 -17.61 4.89 -3.78
CA GLY A 148 -17.73 3.93 -2.70
C GLY A 148 -16.83 4.27 -1.51
N LYS A 149 -16.85 3.36 -0.54
CA LYS A 149 -16.00 3.40 0.65
C LYS A 149 -15.58 2.00 1.05
N VAL A 150 -14.44 1.88 1.72
CA VAL A 150 -13.90 0.64 2.27
C VAL A 150 -12.99 0.94 3.45
N GLU A 151 -13.08 0.16 4.50
CA GLU A 151 -12.02 0.04 5.47
C GLU A 151 -11.00 -0.97 4.94
N ALA A 152 -9.75 -0.56 4.81
CA ALA A 152 -8.69 -1.40 4.23
C ALA A 152 -7.89 -2.06 5.36
N PRO A 153 -8.00 -3.40 5.56
CA PRO A 153 -7.24 -4.10 6.58
C PRO A 153 -5.73 -3.98 6.31
N VAL A 154 -4.97 -3.75 7.38
CA VAL A 154 -3.51 -3.67 7.32
C VAL A 154 -2.88 -4.21 8.59
N THR A 155 -1.82 -4.99 8.44
CA THR A 155 -0.94 -5.40 9.53
C THR A 155 0.43 -4.76 9.33
N VAL A 156 0.98 -4.18 10.40
CA VAL A 156 2.34 -3.63 10.39
C VAL A 156 3.20 -4.45 11.35
N THR A 157 4.29 -5.01 10.83
CA THR A 157 5.24 -5.82 11.60
C THR A 157 6.62 -5.21 11.58
N ASP A 158 7.37 -5.41 12.66
CA ASP A 158 8.78 -5.05 12.78
C ASP A 158 9.72 -6.25 12.48
N ALA A 159 11.02 -6.03 12.54
CA ALA A 159 12.02 -7.08 12.28
C ALA A 159 11.96 -8.25 13.28
N GLY A 160 11.39 -8.05 14.46
CA GLY A 160 11.14 -9.09 15.46
C GLY A 160 9.81 -9.81 15.31
N GLY A 161 9.00 -9.44 14.30
CA GLY A 161 7.66 -10.00 14.08
C GLY A 161 6.58 -9.45 15.01
N ARG A 162 6.87 -8.37 15.76
CA ARG A 162 5.88 -7.70 16.61
C ARG A 162 5.05 -6.73 15.79
N GLU A 163 3.84 -6.43 16.24
CA GLU A 163 2.95 -5.43 15.66
C GLU A 163 3.04 -4.13 16.49
N PRO A 164 3.90 -3.17 16.10
CA PRO A 164 4.11 -1.96 16.88
C PRO A 164 2.94 -0.99 16.86
N ILE A 165 2.03 -1.14 15.89
CA ILE A 165 0.80 -0.35 15.80
C ILE A 165 -0.39 -1.21 15.44
N ARG A 166 -1.59 -0.78 15.86
CA ARG A 166 -2.87 -1.09 15.21
C ARG A 166 -3.33 0.12 14.43
N ALA A 167 -3.75 -0.09 13.19
CA ALA A 167 -4.20 0.99 12.33
C ALA A 167 -5.56 0.66 11.69
N ALA A 168 -6.46 1.65 11.67
CA ALA A 168 -7.75 1.61 11.01
C ALA A 168 -7.81 2.74 9.97
N LEU A 169 -8.03 2.40 8.71
CA LEU A 169 -8.01 3.35 7.60
C LEU A 169 -9.27 3.23 6.75
N ASP A 170 -10.07 4.30 6.77
CA ASP A 170 -11.26 4.42 5.94
C ASP A 170 -10.94 5.15 4.65
N TRP A 171 -11.11 4.48 3.55
CA TRP A 171 -10.95 5.02 2.21
C TRP A 171 -12.30 5.24 1.53
N ALA A 172 -12.40 6.30 0.75
CA ALA A 172 -13.48 6.49 -0.22
C ALA A 172 -12.87 6.69 -1.62
N TRP A 173 -13.70 6.51 -2.65
CA TRP A 173 -13.35 6.94 -4.00
C TRP A 173 -14.53 7.66 -4.61
N LEU A 174 -14.22 8.70 -5.35
CA LEU A 174 -15.16 9.62 -5.97
C LEU A 174 -14.74 9.90 -7.41
N PRO A 175 -15.66 10.31 -8.30
CA PRO A 175 -15.31 10.84 -9.60
C PRO A 175 -14.25 11.96 -9.50
N ARG A 176 -13.29 11.97 -10.43
CA ARG A 176 -12.12 12.85 -10.36
C ARG A 176 -12.49 14.34 -10.39
N ASP A 177 -13.54 14.70 -11.10
CA ASP A 177 -14.11 16.06 -11.14
C ASP A 177 -14.59 16.55 -9.76
N ARG A 178 -15.01 15.65 -8.88
CA ARG A 178 -15.44 15.98 -7.51
C ARG A 178 -14.30 16.17 -6.53
N VAL A 179 -13.10 15.72 -6.86
CA VAL A 179 -11.90 15.91 -6.02
C VAL A 179 -10.93 16.93 -6.61
N GLY A 180 -11.35 17.65 -7.67
CA GLY A 180 -10.55 18.71 -8.27
C GLY A 180 -9.35 18.21 -9.10
N LEU A 181 -9.45 17.01 -9.68
CA LEU A 181 -8.40 16.36 -10.46
C LEU A 181 -8.77 16.25 -11.94
#